data_28f3b77d09f68ca7a35679843cf495f6
#
_entry.id   28f3b77d09f68ca7a35679843cf495f6
#
_cell.length_a   1.000
_cell.length_b   1.000
_cell.length_c   1.000
_cell.angle_alpha   90.00
_cell.angle_beta   90.00
_cell.angle_gamma   90.00
#
_symmetry.space_group_name_H-M   'P 1'
#
loop_
_entity.id
_entity.type
_entity.pdbx_description
1 polymer ?
#
loop_
_entity_poly.entity_id
_entity_poly.type
_entity_poly.pdbx_seq_one_letter_code
_entity_poly.pdbx_strand_id
1 'polypeptide(L)'
;WGFDGVVISDWDDVEYLVTKYRAAASYPEAVAKVINAGVDMAMVPPDDREFHQALLKAIKDGLIPRKRIDEAVRRVLTLKFKLGLFDDPYVDPAKADKIVLGADKKLARKAAAESAVLLRNENDVLPLTAKARKIVVTGPSADNLPNQLGGWSIGWQGVPDGVEVPGTTVVEGLKKGAPAGTKISYVADADKAVAQAKSADAVVVVVGEKPGAEGESDAPRPALSAEQQDLVARLQDTGTPVIEVVLAGRPLVLGKASEPDALLMGWLPGTEGGHAIADVLFGKVNPSG
;
A
#
# COMPACT_ATOMS: atom_id res chain seq x y z
N TRP A 1 -3.45 -32.21 -8.39
CA TRP A 1 -4.44 -31.28 -7.83
C TRP A 1 -5.60 -30.98 -8.79
N GLY A 2 -5.49 -31.38 -10.07
CA GLY A 2 -6.55 -31.12 -11.05
C GLY A 2 -6.64 -29.67 -11.54
N PHE A 3 -5.56 -28.88 -11.36
CA PHE A 3 -5.50 -27.51 -11.86
C PHE A 3 -5.44 -27.50 -13.40
N ASP A 4 -6.41 -26.88 -14.04
CA ASP A 4 -6.57 -26.80 -15.50
C ASP A 4 -6.44 -25.37 -16.07
N GLY A 5 -6.10 -24.41 -15.20
CA GLY A 5 -5.91 -23.01 -15.55
C GLY A 5 -4.60 -22.70 -16.26
N VAL A 6 -4.28 -21.42 -16.38
CA VAL A 6 -3.04 -20.90 -16.97
C VAL A 6 -2.03 -20.65 -15.87
N VAL A 7 -0.79 -21.10 -16.05
CA VAL A 7 0.36 -20.76 -15.20
C VAL A 7 1.14 -19.63 -15.88
N ILE A 8 1.27 -18.51 -15.22
CA ILE A 8 2.06 -17.37 -15.67
C ILE A 8 3.27 -17.19 -14.74
N SER A 9 4.44 -16.80 -15.28
CA SER A 9 5.60 -16.42 -14.47
C SER A 9 5.40 -15.06 -13.81
N ASP A 10 6.23 -14.71 -12.85
CA ASP A 10 6.41 -13.33 -12.44
C ASP A 10 7.31 -12.57 -13.45
N TRP A 11 7.48 -11.27 -13.24
CA TRP A 11 8.22 -10.35 -14.11
C TRP A 11 9.69 -10.75 -14.22
N ASP A 12 10.16 -10.97 -15.44
CA ASP A 12 11.53 -11.37 -15.78
C ASP A 12 12.07 -12.65 -15.12
N ASP A 13 11.24 -13.42 -14.42
CA ASP A 13 11.66 -14.64 -13.70
C ASP A 13 12.36 -15.65 -14.61
N VAL A 14 11.96 -15.73 -15.87
CA VAL A 14 12.59 -16.65 -16.83
C VAL A 14 14.04 -16.23 -17.12
N GLU A 15 14.30 -14.94 -17.25
CA GLU A 15 15.65 -14.41 -17.43
C GLU A 15 16.50 -14.60 -16.16
N TYR A 16 15.89 -14.48 -14.98
CA TYR A 16 16.57 -14.67 -13.70
C TYR A 16 17.15 -16.07 -13.53
N LEU A 17 16.65 -17.07 -14.23
CA LEU A 17 17.29 -18.40 -14.24
C LEU A 17 18.70 -18.34 -14.81
N VAL A 18 19.01 -17.40 -15.70
CA VAL A 18 20.35 -17.18 -16.24
C VAL A 18 21.11 -16.15 -15.41
N THR A 19 20.54 -14.97 -15.21
CA THR A 19 21.26 -13.80 -14.70
C THR A 19 21.44 -13.83 -13.19
N LYS A 20 20.47 -14.31 -12.45
CA LYS A 20 20.43 -14.27 -10.97
C LYS A 20 20.71 -15.64 -10.35
N TYR A 21 19.95 -16.65 -10.76
CA TYR A 21 19.99 -17.97 -10.10
C TYR A 21 21.01 -18.95 -10.69
N ARG A 22 21.55 -18.65 -11.87
CA ARG A 22 22.53 -19.51 -12.57
C ARG A 22 22.03 -20.93 -12.79
N ALA A 23 20.71 -21.10 -12.95
CA ALA A 23 20.04 -22.38 -13.14
C ALA A 23 19.95 -22.80 -14.61
N ALA A 24 20.27 -21.91 -15.54
CA ALA A 24 20.38 -22.16 -16.98
C ALA A 24 21.62 -21.48 -17.54
N ALA A 25 22.25 -22.07 -18.55
CA ALA A 25 23.45 -21.56 -19.18
C ALA A 25 23.13 -20.49 -20.26
N SER A 26 21.90 -20.46 -20.78
CA SER A 26 21.46 -19.52 -21.81
C SER A 26 19.96 -19.23 -21.69
N TYR A 27 19.52 -18.13 -22.26
CA TYR A 27 18.11 -17.75 -22.24
C TYR A 27 17.20 -18.77 -22.96
N PRO A 28 17.57 -19.33 -24.16
CA PRO A 28 16.78 -20.42 -24.75
C PRO A 28 16.65 -21.67 -23.84
N GLU A 29 17.70 -22.01 -23.09
CA GLU A 29 17.63 -23.11 -22.11
C GLU A 29 16.71 -22.76 -20.94
N ALA A 30 16.76 -21.54 -20.41
CA ALA A 30 15.86 -21.06 -19.37
C ALA A 30 14.40 -21.14 -19.81
N VAL A 31 14.09 -20.61 -20.99
CA VAL A 31 12.75 -20.68 -21.60
C VAL A 31 12.29 -22.14 -21.74
N ALA A 32 13.15 -23.03 -22.22
CA ALA A 32 12.82 -24.44 -22.35
C ALA A 32 12.52 -25.10 -20.99
N LYS A 33 13.29 -24.80 -19.96
CA LYS A 33 13.08 -25.32 -18.60
C LYS A 33 11.71 -24.91 -18.04
N VAL A 34 11.36 -23.63 -18.11
CA VAL A 34 10.10 -23.14 -17.53
C VAL A 34 8.88 -23.59 -18.31
N ILE A 35 8.94 -23.57 -19.64
CA ILE A 35 7.82 -24.04 -20.47
C ILE A 35 7.58 -25.53 -20.27
N ASN A 36 8.63 -26.36 -20.24
CA ASN A 36 8.51 -27.78 -19.98
C ASN A 36 8.05 -28.10 -18.56
N ALA A 37 8.37 -27.24 -17.59
CA ALA A 37 7.89 -27.38 -16.21
C ALA A 37 6.39 -27.04 -16.04
N GLY A 38 5.77 -26.42 -17.06
CA GLY A 38 4.31 -26.17 -17.04
C GLY A 38 3.92 -24.69 -17.06
N VAL A 39 4.87 -23.75 -17.15
CA VAL A 39 4.54 -22.34 -17.36
C VAL A 39 4.00 -22.15 -18.77
N ASP A 40 2.80 -21.59 -18.87
CA ASP A 40 2.07 -21.40 -20.14
C ASP A 40 2.30 -20.03 -20.75
N MET A 41 2.61 -19.04 -19.91
CA MET A 41 2.80 -17.64 -20.31
C MET A 41 3.91 -17.02 -19.45
N ALA A 42 4.86 -16.32 -20.09
CA ALA A 42 5.90 -15.56 -19.40
C ALA A 42 5.49 -14.09 -19.27
N MET A 43 5.74 -13.51 -18.09
CA MET A 43 5.58 -12.08 -17.86
C MET A 43 6.93 -11.41 -18.15
N VAL A 44 6.99 -10.71 -19.27
CA VAL A 44 8.19 -10.02 -19.78
C VAL A 44 7.83 -8.61 -20.21
N PRO A 45 8.81 -7.68 -20.33
CA PRO A 45 8.54 -6.35 -20.86
C PRO A 45 7.81 -6.37 -22.20
N PRO A 46 6.90 -5.41 -22.49
CA PRO A 46 6.06 -5.43 -23.70
C PRO A 46 6.82 -5.44 -25.02
N ASP A 47 8.04 -4.94 -25.02
CA ASP A 47 8.96 -4.86 -26.17
C ASP A 47 10.09 -5.88 -26.12
N ASP A 48 10.02 -6.86 -25.21
CA ASP A 48 11.02 -7.92 -25.08
C ASP A 48 11.01 -8.86 -26.30
N ARG A 49 11.87 -8.52 -27.25
CA ARG A 49 12.14 -9.37 -28.41
C ARG A 49 13.04 -10.56 -28.09
N GLU A 50 13.80 -10.49 -27.02
CA GLU A 50 14.78 -11.52 -26.64
C GLU A 50 14.08 -12.78 -26.17
N PHE A 51 13.03 -12.64 -25.35
CA PHE A 51 12.19 -13.79 -24.97
C PHE A 51 11.59 -14.49 -26.19
N HIS A 52 11.03 -13.74 -27.14
CA HIS A 52 10.44 -14.30 -28.35
C HIS A 52 11.49 -15.05 -29.19
N GLN A 53 12.67 -14.46 -29.38
CA GLN A 53 13.77 -15.10 -30.11
C GLN A 53 14.28 -16.34 -29.38
N ALA A 54 14.42 -16.28 -28.06
CA ALA A 54 14.83 -17.42 -27.24
C ALA A 54 13.82 -18.57 -27.30
N LEU A 55 12.51 -18.27 -27.27
CA LEU A 55 11.45 -19.27 -27.44
C LEU A 55 11.49 -19.93 -28.82
N LEU A 56 11.58 -19.14 -29.88
CA LEU A 56 11.70 -19.68 -31.25
C LEU A 56 12.94 -20.56 -31.42
N LYS A 57 14.06 -20.12 -30.85
CA LYS A 57 15.30 -20.92 -30.89
C LYS A 57 15.15 -22.22 -30.11
N ALA A 58 14.59 -22.19 -28.91
CA ALA A 58 14.36 -23.38 -28.10
C ALA A 58 13.45 -24.40 -28.81
N ILE A 59 12.43 -23.93 -29.53
CA ILE A 59 11.55 -24.78 -30.34
C ILE A 59 12.34 -25.38 -31.52
N LYS A 60 13.11 -24.54 -32.25
CA LYS A 60 13.89 -24.97 -33.39
C LYS A 60 14.94 -26.02 -33.01
N ASP A 61 15.58 -25.85 -31.87
CA ASP A 61 16.60 -26.74 -31.35
C ASP A 61 15.98 -28.04 -30.71
N GLY A 62 14.65 -28.19 -30.73
CA GLY A 62 13.95 -29.35 -30.19
C GLY A 62 13.93 -29.43 -28.67
N LEU A 63 14.25 -28.33 -27.96
CA LEU A 63 14.26 -28.29 -26.50
C LEU A 63 12.84 -28.23 -25.90
N ILE A 64 11.85 -27.82 -26.69
CA ILE A 64 10.43 -27.74 -26.28
C ILE A 64 9.62 -28.59 -27.28
N PRO A 65 8.93 -29.65 -26.81
CA PRO A 65 8.05 -30.45 -27.66
C PRO A 65 6.87 -29.63 -28.19
N ARG A 66 6.52 -29.79 -29.45
CA ARG A 66 5.38 -29.09 -30.07
C ARG A 66 4.08 -29.26 -29.27
N LYS A 67 3.85 -30.47 -28.73
CA LYS A 67 2.69 -30.77 -27.89
C LYS A 67 2.58 -29.83 -26.70
N ARG A 68 3.74 -29.47 -26.06
CA ARG A 68 3.75 -28.56 -24.91
C ARG A 68 3.37 -27.12 -25.30
N ILE A 69 3.79 -26.67 -26.46
CA ILE A 69 3.39 -25.36 -27.01
C ILE A 69 1.89 -25.34 -27.30
N ASP A 70 1.38 -26.37 -27.96
CA ASP A 70 -0.07 -26.48 -28.28
C ASP A 70 -0.91 -26.55 -27.00
N GLU A 71 -0.40 -27.16 -25.93
CA GLU A 71 -1.07 -27.18 -24.61
C GLU A 71 -1.11 -25.77 -24.00
N ALA A 72 0.02 -25.05 -23.93
CA ALA A 72 0.07 -23.69 -23.39
C ALA A 72 -0.88 -22.76 -24.15
N VAL A 73 -0.83 -22.78 -25.49
CA VAL A 73 -1.75 -22.00 -26.33
C VAL A 73 -3.20 -22.33 -26.04
N ARG A 74 -3.54 -23.62 -25.95
CA ARG A 74 -4.92 -24.06 -25.63
C ARG A 74 -5.39 -23.52 -24.29
N ARG A 75 -4.56 -23.60 -23.23
CA ARG A 75 -4.92 -23.09 -21.90
C ARG A 75 -5.18 -21.58 -21.94
N VAL A 76 -4.27 -20.79 -22.54
CA VAL A 76 -4.41 -19.34 -22.67
C VAL A 76 -5.67 -18.98 -23.49
N LEU A 77 -5.88 -19.63 -24.64
CA LEU A 77 -7.08 -19.37 -25.45
C LEU A 77 -8.36 -19.79 -24.74
N THR A 78 -8.35 -20.91 -24.02
CA THR A 78 -9.52 -21.37 -23.23
C THR A 78 -9.90 -20.32 -22.19
N LEU A 79 -8.91 -19.73 -21.50
CA LEU A 79 -9.17 -18.65 -20.53
C LEU A 79 -9.78 -17.43 -21.22
N LYS A 80 -9.25 -17.01 -22.37
CA LYS A 80 -9.79 -15.88 -23.14
C LYS A 80 -11.23 -16.13 -23.58
N PHE A 81 -11.56 -17.35 -24.03
CA PHE A 81 -12.93 -17.72 -24.38
C PHE A 81 -13.86 -17.71 -23.15
N LYS A 82 -13.42 -18.29 -22.02
CA LYS A 82 -14.20 -18.27 -20.77
C LYS A 82 -14.50 -16.85 -20.28
N LEU A 83 -13.60 -15.90 -20.54
CA LEU A 83 -13.76 -14.49 -20.18
C LEU A 83 -14.56 -13.67 -21.22
N GLY A 84 -14.99 -14.27 -22.33
CA GLY A 84 -15.76 -13.59 -23.40
C GLY A 84 -14.95 -12.59 -24.21
N LEU A 85 -13.60 -12.64 -24.16
CA LEU A 85 -12.73 -11.64 -24.81
C LEU A 85 -12.77 -11.68 -26.35
N PHE A 86 -13.37 -12.70 -26.95
CA PHE A 86 -13.59 -12.78 -28.39
C PHE A 86 -14.93 -12.19 -28.79
N ASP A 87 -15.88 -12.05 -27.86
CA ASP A 87 -17.22 -11.51 -28.10
C ASP A 87 -17.27 -10.02 -27.71
N ASP A 88 -16.68 -9.66 -26.55
CA ASP A 88 -16.64 -8.28 -26.04
C ASP A 88 -15.27 -8.01 -25.37
N PRO A 89 -14.24 -7.64 -26.17
CA PRO A 89 -12.88 -7.42 -25.67
C PRO A 89 -12.65 -6.04 -25.03
N TYR A 90 -13.61 -5.12 -25.17
CA TYR A 90 -13.44 -3.73 -24.77
C TYR A 90 -14.19 -3.39 -23.48
N VAL A 91 -13.59 -2.53 -22.68
CA VAL A 91 -14.21 -1.95 -21.48
C VAL A 91 -14.67 -0.54 -21.80
N ASP A 92 -15.86 -0.17 -21.34
CA ASP A 92 -16.36 1.20 -21.39
C ASP A 92 -15.72 2.01 -20.25
N PRO A 93 -14.82 2.98 -20.52
CA PRO A 93 -14.16 3.77 -19.48
C PRO A 93 -15.15 4.51 -18.57
N ALA A 94 -16.26 5.01 -19.11
CA ALA A 94 -17.26 5.73 -18.33
C ALA A 94 -17.99 4.83 -17.31
N LYS A 95 -18.11 3.54 -17.61
CA LYS A 95 -18.60 2.55 -16.64
C LYS A 95 -17.52 2.18 -15.63
N ALA A 96 -16.26 2.04 -16.08
CA ALA A 96 -15.14 1.74 -15.20
C ALA A 96 -14.98 2.81 -14.12
N ASP A 97 -15.02 4.09 -14.49
CA ASP A 97 -14.96 5.21 -13.54
C ASP A 97 -16.04 5.13 -12.46
N LYS A 98 -17.27 4.83 -12.84
CA LYS A 98 -18.38 4.69 -11.89
C LYS A 98 -18.21 3.51 -10.94
N ILE A 99 -17.67 2.40 -11.43
CA ILE A 99 -17.48 1.18 -10.65
C ILE A 99 -16.25 1.34 -9.73
N VAL A 100 -15.13 1.81 -10.27
CA VAL A 100 -13.84 1.85 -9.55
C VAL A 100 -13.77 3.05 -8.60
N LEU A 101 -14.11 4.26 -9.07
CA LEU A 101 -13.97 5.49 -8.30
C LEU A 101 -15.21 5.81 -7.44
N GLY A 102 -16.39 5.35 -7.86
CA GLY A 102 -17.66 5.60 -7.17
C GLY A 102 -18.14 4.47 -6.28
N ALA A 103 -17.51 3.30 -6.37
CA ALA A 103 -17.95 2.13 -5.62
C ALA A 103 -17.78 2.34 -4.09
N ASP A 104 -17.99 1.51 -3.34
CA ASP A 104 -18.29 1.34 -1.96
C ASP A 104 -17.32 2.06 -0.97
N LYS A 105 -17.29 3.40 -1.00
CA LYS A 105 -16.55 4.23 -0.03
C LYS A 105 -16.89 3.87 1.42
N LYS A 106 -18.14 3.43 1.66
CA LYS A 106 -18.56 2.99 3.01
C LYS A 106 -17.86 1.70 3.41
N LEU A 107 -17.73 0.73 2.48
CA LEU A 107 -17.01 -0.51 2.72
C LEU A 107 -15.53 -0.25 2.90
N ALA A 108 -14.91 0.56 2.06
CA ALA A 108 -13.50 0.96 2.18
C ALA A 108 -13.21 1.63 3.52
N ARG A 109 -14.05 2.59 3.95
CA ARG A 109 -13.94 3.24 5.27
C ARG A 109 -14.11 2.25 6.41
N LYS A 110 -15.08 1.34 6.31
CA LYS A 110 -15.31 0.30 7.32
C LYS A 110 -14.10 -0.62 7.43
N ALA A 111 -13.61 -1.15 6.31
CA ALA A 111 -12.45 -2.03 6.29
C ALA A 111 -11.21 -1.35 6.89
N ALA A 112 -10.95 -0.09 6.54
CA ALA A 112 -9.84 0.67 7.10
C ALA A 112 -9.97 0.91 8.62
N ALA A 113 -11.18 1.17 9.12
CA ALA A 113 -11.41 1.36 10.54
C ALA A 113 -11.27 0.06 11.34
N GLU A 114 -11.78 -1.06 10.80
CA GLU A 114 -11.72 -2.38 11.44
C GLU A 114 -10.31 -3.01 11.38
N SER A 115 -9.48 -2.63 10.41
CA SER A 115 -8.08 -3.08 10.33
C SER A 115 -7.12 -2.31 11.25
N ALA A 116 -7.53 -1.16 11.79
CA ALA A 116 -6.69 -0.36 12.67
C ALA A 116 -6.45 -1.06 14.02
N VAL A 117 -5.19 -1.04 14.48
CA VAL A 117 -4.77 -1.69 15.73
C VAL A 117 -4.40 -0.63 16.76
N LEU A 118 -5.11 -0.58 17.88
CA LEU A 118 -4.74 0.27 19.01
C LEU A 118 -3.71 -0.45 19.88
N LEU A 119 -2.45 -0.05 19.75
CA LEU A 119 -1.32 -0.68 20.44
C LEU A 119 -1.11 -0.12 21.85
N ARG A 120 -1.51 1.12 22.10
CA ARG A 120 -1.35 1.81 23.39
C ARG A 120 -2.47 2.83 23.57
N ASN A 121 -2.98 2.98 24.79
CA ASN A 121 -3.91 4.02 25.19
C ASN A 121 -3.79 4.27 26.70
N GLU A 122 -2.88 5.12 27.10
CA GLU A 122 -2.63 5.46 28.50
C GLU A 122 -3.60 6.52 28.99
N ASN A 123 -4.03 6.37 30.22
CA ASN A 123 -4.94 7.32 30.87
C ASN A 123 -6.24 7.61 30.08
N ASP A 124 -6.69 6.67 29.26
CA ASP A 124 -7.89 6.81 28.43
C ASP A 124 -7.87 8.09 27.56
N VAL A 125 -6.70 8.42 26.99
CA VAL A 125 -6.57 9.60 26.12
C VAL A 125 -7.44 9.47 24.87
N LEU A 126 -7.66 8.26 24.40
CA LEU A 126 -8.66 7.94 23.39
C LEU A 126 -9.89 7.27 24.03
N PRO A 127 -11.09 7.54 23.51
CA PRO A 127 -11.41 8.40 22.38
C PRO A 127 -11.32 9.89 22.73
N LEU A 128 -10.88 10.68 21.71
CA LEU A 128 -10.92 12.13 21.79
C LEU A 128 -12.38 12.62 21.85
N THR A 129 -12.76 13.26 22.93
CA THR A 129 -14.11 13.76 23.13
C THR A 129 -14.22 15.26 22.88
N ALA A 130 -15.42 15.83 23.00
CA ALA A 130 -15.64 17.28 22.92
C ALA A 130 -14.88 18.09 24.02
N LYS A 131 -14.25 17.44 24.98
CA LYS A 131 -13.36 18.08 25.96
C LYS A 131 -12.06 18.56 25.31
N ALA A 132 -11.55 17.85 24.30
CA ALA A 132 -10.40 18.25 23.50
C ALA A 132 -10.84 19.31 22.46
N ARG A 133 -10.79 20.58 22.87
CA ARG A 133 -11.27 21.69 22.04
C ARG A 133 -10.25 22.17 21.02
N LYS A 134 -8.95 21.96 21.28
CA LYS A 134 -7.87 22.38 20.42
C LYS A 134 -6.93 21.19 20.18
N ILE A 135 -6.95 20.66 18.97
CA ILE A 135 -6.11 19.56 18.56
C ILE A 135 -5.13 20.04 17.49
N VAL A 136 -3.85 19.85 17.73
CA VAL A 136 -2.79 20.06 16.73
C VAL A 136 -2.58 18.74 15.97
N VAL A 137 -2.54 18.82 14.65
CA VAL A 137 -2.23 17.68 13.76
C VAL A 137 -0.93 17.98 13.03
N THR A 138 -0.01 17.05 13.01
CA THR A 138 1.31 17.21 12.38
C THR A 138 1.85 15.87 11.88
N GLY A 139 3.04 15.88 11.31
CA GLY A 139 3.74 14.71 10.79
C GLY A 139 3.64 14.58 9.27
N PRO A 140 4.64 13.90 8.66
CA PRO A 140 4.79 13.85 7.20
C PRO A 140 3.67 13.09 6.49
N SER A 141 2.95 12.23 7.20
CA SER A 141 1.84 11.44 6.65
C SER A 141 0.45 12.01 6.98
N ALA A 142 0.38 13.15 7.71
CA ALA A 142 -0.90 13.71 8.16
C ALA A 142 -1.77 14.21 7.00
N ASP A 143 -1.16 14.90 6.04
CA ASP A 143 -1.83 15.44 4.86
C ASP A 143 -1.18 14.89 3.57
N ASN A 144 -1.03 13.56 3.52
CA ASN A 144 -0.33 12.87 2.44
C ASN A 144 -1.09 11.60 2.05
N LEU A 145 -1.88 11.70 0.99
CA LEU A 145 -2.68 10.59 0.51
C LEU A 145 -1.82 9.44 -0.07
N PRO A 146 -0.74 9.70 -0.86
CA PRO A 146 0.15 8.63 -1.29
C PRO A 146 0.65 7.73 -0.15
N ASN A 147 1.02 8.28 1.00
CA ASN A 147 1.46 7.49 2.15
C ASN A 147 0.35 6.60 2.74
N GLN A 148 -0.92 6.98 2.61
CA GLN A 148 -2.05 6.16 3.03
C GLN A 148 -2.32 4.99 2.07
N LEU A 149 -1.96 5.16 0.79
CA LEU A 149 -2.20 4.19 -0.27
C LEU A 149 -1.10 3.12 -0.32
N GLY A 150 0.16 3.53 -0.15
CA GLY A 150 1.31 2.64 -0.22
C GLY A 150 1.73 2.24 -1.64
N GLY A 151 2.63 1.24 -1.71
CA GLY A 151 3.09 0.65 -2.96
C GLY A 151 1.98 -0.05 -3.74
N TRP A 152 2.18 -0.28 -5.04
CA TRP A 152 1.20 -0.86 -5.97
C TRP A 152 -0.09 -0.04 -6.11
N SER A 153 -0.06 1.22 -5.70
CA SER A 153 -1.14 2.16 -5.94
C SER A 153 -0.80 3.00 -7.17
N ILE A 154 -1.44 2.69 -8.30
CA ILE A 154 -1.20 3.24 -9.64
C ILE A 154 0.18 2.82 -10.21
N GLY A 155 1.27 3.15 -9.54
CA GLY A 155 2.62 2.69 -9.88
C GLY A 155 3.13 1.63 -8.92
N TRP A 156 4.17 0.90 -9.32
CA TRP A 156 4.80 -0.13 -8.50
C TRP A 156 5.26 0.42 -7.15
N GLN A 157 5.98 1.52 -7.13
CA GLN A 157 6.46 2.15 -5.88
C GLN A 157 5.46 3.13 -5.26
N GLY A 158 4.19 3.08 -5.67
CA GLY A 158 3.11 3.97 -5.20
C GLY A 158 2.67 4.97 -6.25
N VAL A 159 1.91 5.96 -5.83
CA VAL A 159 1.38 7.01 -6.73
C VAL A 159 2.54 7.82 -7.31
N PRO A 160 2.68 7.89 -8.64
CA PRO A 160 3.73 8.70 -9.26
C PRO A 160 3.58 10.20 -8.97
N ASP A 161 4.69 10.93 -8.98
CA ASP A 161 4.67 12.38 -8.77
C ASP A 161 3.77 13.08 -9.78
N GLY A 162 2.97 14.02 -9.30
CA GLY A 162 2.04 14.80 -10.11
C GLY A 162 0.74 14.10 -10.50
N VAL A 163 0.54 12.85 -10.06
CA VAL A 163 -0.72 12.13 -10.25
C VAL A 163 -1.64 12.41 -9.05
N GLU A 164 -2.80 13.01 -9.33
CA GLU A 164 -3.84 13.21 -8.33
C GLU A 164 -4.70 11.95 -8.19
N VAL A 165 -4.95 11.55 -6.96
CA VAL A 165 -5.85 10.44 -6.62
C VAL A 165 -6.95 10.93 -5.70
N PRO A 166 -8.20 10.49 -5.87
CA PRO A 166 -9.28 10.86 -4.99
C PRO A 166 -9.11 10.18 -3.63
N GLY A 167 -9.39 10.91 -2.55
CA GLY A 167 -9.33 10.34 -1.20
C GLY A 167 -9.51 11.40 -0.13
N THR A 168 -9.37 10.99 1.12
CA THR A 168 -9.45 11.86 2.29
C THR A 168 -8.23 11.65 3.16
N THR A 169 -7.40 12.68 3.34
CA THR A 169 -6.23 12.64 4.22
C THR A 169 -6.64 12.56 5.68
N VAL A 170 -5.70 12.20 6.57
CA VAL A 170 -5.98 12.17 8.01
C VAL A 170 -6.39 13.55 8.51
N VAL A 171 -5.73 14.62 8.06
CA VAL A 171 -6.09 16.01 8.38
C VAL A 171 -7.53 16.31 7.99
N GLU A 172 -7.92 15.97 6.77
CA GLU A 172 -9.29 16.21 6.28
C GLU A 172 -10.32 15.37 7.05
N GLY A 173 -10.01 14.11 7.31
CA GLY A 173 -10.86 13.21 8.08
C GLY A 173 -11.11 13.74 9.49
N LEU A 174 -10.05 14.17 10.18
CA LEU A 174 -10.16 14.76 11.50
C LEU A 174 -10.96 16.06 11.49
N LYS A 175 -10.74 16.97 10.51
CA LYS A 175 -11.54 18.21 10.38
C LYS A 175 -13.02 17.92 10.18
N LYS A 176 -13.36 16.90 9.36
CA LYS A 176 -14.76 16.52 9.07
C LYS A 176 -15.41 15.72 10.20
N GLY A 177 -14.62 14.91 10.91
CA GLY A 177 -15.09 13.99 11.93
C GLY A 177 -15.18 14.57 13.35
N ALA A 178 -14.51 15.68 13.60
CA ALA A 178 -14.37 16.30 14.92
C ALA A 178 -15.72 16.65 15.56
N PRO A 179 -15.85 16.46 16.89
CA PRO A 179 -17.01 16.93 17.65
C PRO A 179 -17.22 18.44 17.50
N ALA A 180 -18.47 18.89 17.63
CA ALA A 180 -18.79 20.31 17.57
C ALA A 180 -18.01 21.10 18.62
N GLY A 181 -17.40 22.21 18.20
CA GLY A 181 -16.58 23.07 19.06
C GLY A 181 -15.10 22.66 19.16
N THR A 182 -14.69 21.53 18.57
CA THR A 182 -13.28 21.14 18.47
C THR A 182 -12.63 21.79 17.26
N LYS A 183 -11.50 22.47 17.49
CA LYS A 183 -10.67 23.08 16.43
C LYS A 183 -9.52 22.18 16.08
N ILE A 184 -9.44 21.75 14.82
CA ILE A 184 -8.31 21.01 14.26
C ILE A 184 -7.37 21.99 13.56
N SER A 185 -6.12 22.02 13.99
CA SER A 185 -5.06 22.87 13.42
C SER A 185 -3.97 22.00 12.83
N TYR A 186 -3.85 21.94 11.50
CA TYR A 186 -2.72 21.25 10.83
C TYR A 186 -1.49 22.15 10.80
N VAL A 187 -0.34 21.62 11.19
CA VAL A 187 0.94 22.31 11.24
C VAL A 187 2.02 21.39 10.67
N ALA A 188 2.44 21.64 9.43
CA ALA A 188 3.44 20.82 8.76
C ALA A 188 4.86 21.02 9.31
N ASP A 189 5.18 22.24 9.74
CA ASP A 189 6.48 22.60 10.28
C ASP A 189 6.65 22.05 11.71
N ALA A 190 7.70 21.26 11.93
CA ALA A 190 7.93 20.57 13.19
C ALA A 190 8.11 21.52 14.39
N ASP A 191 8.88 22.61 14.24
CA ASP A 191 9.15 23.55 15.32
C ASP A 191 7.89 24.31 15.73
N LYS A 192 7.10 24.72 14.74
CA LYS A 192 5.79 25.36 14.97
C LYS A 192 4.79 24.39 15.58
N ALA A 193 4.80 23.12 15.18
CA ALA A 193 3.94 22.09 15.75
C ALA A 193 4.23 21.88 17.22
N VAL A 194 5.51 21.73 17.61
CA VAL A 194 5.96 21.60 19.01
C VAL A 194 5.58 22.87 19.81
N ALA A 195 5.76 24.07 19.22
CA ALA A 195 5.39 25.31 19.91
C ALA A 195 3.87 25.39 20.16
N GLN A 196 3.05 25.00 19.17
CA GLN A 196 1.59 25.03 19.29
C GLN A 196 1.05 23.91 20.20
N ALA A 197 1.73 22.77 20.26
CA ALA A 197 1.37 21.65 21.13
C ALA A 197 1.23 22.09 22.59
N LYS A 198 2.14 22.94 23.09
CA LYS A 198 2.14 23.43 24.49
C LYS A 198 0.84 24.11 24.95
N SER A 199 -0.02 24.50 24.01
CA SER A 199 -1.30 25.15 24.28
C SER A 199 -2.49 24.39 23.67
N ALA A 200 -2.27 23.15 23.24
CA ALA A 200 -3.30 22.27 22.72
C ALA A 200 -3.82 21.33 23.83
N ASP A 201 -5.00 20.76 23.62
CA ASP A 201 -5.57 19.75 24.51
C ASP A 201 -5.08 18.36 24.13
N ALA A 202 -4.68 18.17 22.86
CA ALA A 202 -4.06 16.96 22.35
C ALA A 202 -3.27 17.24 21.06
N VAL A 203 -2.32 16.35 20.75
CA VAL A 203 -1.59 16.34 19.48
C VAL A 203 -1.83 15.01 18.78
N VAL A 204 -2.17 15.06 17.50
CA VAL A 204 -2.19 13.89 16.61
C VAL A 204 -0.98 14.01 15.68
N VAL A 205 -0.01 13.13 15.83
CA VAL A 205 1.16 13.07 14.94
C VAL A 205 1.06 11.83 14.05
N VAL A 206 1.11 12.05 12.73
CA VAL A 206 0.96 10.96 11.74
C VAL A 206 2.31 10.73 11.08
N VAL A 207 2.90 9.59 11.38
CA VAL A 207 4.22 9.15 10.92
C VAL A 207 4.11 7.88 10.09
N GLY A 208 5.22 7.41 9.54
CA GLY A 208 5.25 6.15 8.81
C GLY A 208 6.27 6.12 7.68
N GLU A 209 6.05 5.21 6.76
CA GLU A 209 6.90 5.01 5.59
C GLU A 209 6.39 5.82 4.38
N LYS A 210 7.31 6.12 3.47
CA LYS A 210 6.93 6.47 2.11
C LYS A 210 6.39 5.23 1.40
N PRO A 211 5.53 5.41 0.37
CA PRO A 211 5.12 4.28 -0.45
C PRO A 211 6.32 3.53 -0.99
N GLY A 212 6.20 2.22 -1.06
CA GLY A 212 7.22 1.38 -1.62
C GLY A 212 6.77 -0.07 -1.68
N ALA A 213 7.42 -0.85 -2.54
CA ALA A 213 7.13 -2.26 -2.74
C ALA A 213 8.40 -3.02 -3.08
N GLU A 214 8.46 -4.27 -2.64
CA GLU A 214 9.46 -5.26 -2.98
C GLU A 214 10.91 -4.81 -2.72
N GLY A 215 11.87 -5.32 -3.48
CA GLY A 215 13.31 -5.17 -3.26
C GLY A 215 13.80 -3.75 -3.00
N GLU A 216 13.22 -2.72 -3.65
CA GLU A 216 13.60 -1.32 -3.41
C GLU A 216 13.20 -0.82 -2.00
N SER A 217 12.20 -1.44 -1.42
CA SER A 217 11.73 -1.14 -0.06
C SER A 217 12.29 -2.08 1.00
N ASP A 218 13.11 -3.05 0.61
CA ASP A 218 13.69 -4.00 1.55
C ASP A 218 14.59 -3.28 2.56
N ALA A 219 14.37 -3.57 3.82
CA ALA A 219 15.18 -3.09 4.91
C ALA A 219 15.38 -4.20 5.95
N PRO A 220 16.62 -4.53 6.33
CA PRO A 220 16.88 -5.55 7.37
C PRO A 220 16.24 -5.20 8.72
N ARG A 221 16.05 -3.91 8.98
CA ARG A 221 15.41 -3.38 10.18
C ARG A 221 14.55 -2.16 9.82
N PRO A 222 13.30 -2.36 9.38
CA PRO A 222 12.41 -1.26 9.08
C PRO A 222 12.20 -0.37 10.31
N ALA A 223 12.40 0.93 10.16
CA ALA A 223 12.29 1.88 11.25
C ALA A 223 11.75 3.23 10.77
N LEU A 224 11.14 3.99 11.69
CA LEU A 224 10.87 5.40 11.45
C LEU A 224 12.20 6.16 11.22
N SER A 225 12.16 7.18 10.38
CA SER A 225 13.33 8.04 10.19
C SER A 225 13.69 8.77 11.48
N ALA A 226 14.94 9.17 11.62
CA ALA A 226 15.41 9.88 12.80
C ALA A 226 14.62 11.19 13.04
N GLU A 227 14.26 11.88 11.96
CA GLU A 227 13.47 13.12 12.02
C GLU A 227 12.06 12.89 12.55
N GLN A 228 11.43 11.77 12.15
CA GLN A 228 10.09 11.42 12.66
C GLN A 228 10.16 11.02 14.14
N GLN A 229 11.17 10.23 14.52
CA GLN A 229 11.39 9.86 15.91
C GLN A 229 11.65 11.10 16.80
N ASP A 230 12.46 12.05 16.32
CA ASP A 230 12.75 13.30 17.02
C ASP A 230 11.49 14.18 17.16
N LEU A 231 10.69 14.29 16.10
CA LEU A 231 9.41 15.03 16.15
C LEU A 231 8.50 14.49 17.24
N VAL A 232 8.28 13.16 17.29
CA VAL A 232 7.41 12.54 18.30
C VAL A 232 7.97 12.77 19.71
N ALA A 233 9.26 12.54 19.92
CA ALA A 233 9.90 12.77 21.23
C ALA A 233 9.75 14.21 21.70
N ARG A 234 9.98 15.19 20.83
CA ARG A 234 9.82 16.62 21.15
C ARG A 234 8.37 17.01 21.45
N LEU A 235 7.41 16.36 20.80
CA LEU A 235 5.99 16.56 21.13
C LEU A 235 5.64 16.00 22.50
N GLN A 236 6.15 14.82 22.85
CA GLN A 236 6.01 14.21 24.19
C GLN A 236 6.61 15.12 25.29
N ASP A 237 7.75 15.73 25.04
CA ASP A 237 8.40 16.66 25.98
C ASP A 237 7.55 17.94 26.26
N THR A 238 6.52 18.20 25.48
CA THR A 238 5.60 19.33 25.76
C THR A 238 4.67 19.10 26.93
N GLY A 239 4.48 17.84 27.34
CA GLY A 239 3.53 17.42 28.35
C GLY A 239 2.05 17.41 27.89
N THR A 240 1.81 17.71 26.61
CA THR A 240 0.48 17.59 26.00
C THR A 240 0.26 16.16 25.53
N PRO A 241 -0.92 15.54 25.75
CA PRO A 241 -1.18 14.18 25.28
C PRO A 241 -0.91 14.00 23.79
N VAL A 242 -0.07 13.01 23.46
CA VAL A 242 0.36 12.69 22.08
C VAL A 242 -0.30 11.41 21.62
N ILE A 243 -1.05 11.51 20.54
CA ILE A 243 -1.64 10.40 19.81
C ILE A 243 -0.81 10.18 18.55
N GLU A 244 -0.06 9.10 18.49
CA GLU A 244 0.72 8.72 17.33
C GLU A 244 -0.08 7.78 16.44
N VAL A 245 -0.16 8.11 15.15
CA VAL A 245 -0.76 7.27 14.10
C VAL A 245 0.35 6.86 13.14
N VAL A 246 0.58 5.55 13.02
CA VAL A 246 1.60 4.99 12.14
C VAL A 246 0.95 4.49 10.85
N LEU A 247 1.37 5.03 9.70
CA LEU A 247 0.97 4.58 8.36
C LEU A 247 2.14 3.85 7.72
N ALA A 248 2.03 2.53 7.59
CA ALA A 248 3.07 1.68 7.04
C ALA A 248 2.51 0.34 6.58
N GLY A 249 3.13 -0.27 5.58
CA GLY A 249 2.77 -1.61 5.11
C GLY A 249 3.29 -2.74 5.99
N ARG A 250 4.09 -2.43 7.01
CA ARG A 250 4.76 -3.39 7.90
C ARG A 250 5.02 -2.79 9.28
N PRO A 251 5.28 -3.61 10.31
CA PRO A 251 5.73 -3.11 11.61
C PRO A 251 7.06 -2.36 11.49
N LEU A 252 7.18 -1.25 12.20
CA LEU A 252 8.38 -0.40 12.23
C LEU A 252 8.98 -0.35 13.63
N VAL A 253 10.30 -0.24 13.69
CA VAL A 253 11.00 0.15 14.93
C VAL A 253 10.77 1.64 15.14
N LEU A 254 10.04 1.99 16.19
CA LEU A 254 9.65 3.37 16.49
C LEU A 254 10.77 4.14 17.22
N GLY A 255 11.70 3.45 17.88
CA GLY A 255 12.82 4.08 18.59
C GLY A 255 12.34 5.06 19.67
N LYS A 256 12.74 6.33 19.59
CA LYS A 256 12.34 7.38 20.54
C LYS A 256 10.84 7.71 20.52
N ALA A 257 10.13 7.27 19.49
CA ALA A 257 8.69 7.47 19.32
C ALA A 257 7.84 6.33 19.92
N SER A 258 8.44 5.39 20.66
CA SER A 258 7.75 4.15 21.09
C SER A 258 6.75 4.30 22.23
N GLU A 259 6.70 5.42 22.92
CA GLU A 259 5.91 5.59 24.15
C GLU A 259 5.00 6.84 24.14
N PRO A 260 4.20 7.08 23.09
CA PRO A 260 3.16 8.12 23.11
C PRO A 260 2.04 7.75 24.09
N ASP A 261 1.18 8.69 24.44
CA ASP A 261 0.02 8.42 25.28
C ASP A 261 -0.98 7.49 24.59
N ALA A 262 -1.13 7.59 23.27
CA ALA A 262 -1.82 6.59 22.45
C ALA A 262 -1.06 6.30 21.16
N LEU A 263 -1.05 5.01 20.76
CA LEU A 263 -0.41 4.51 19.55
C LEU A 263 -1.40 3.70 18.73
N LEU A 264 -1.70 4.19 17.53
CA LEU A 264 -2.58 3.54 16.57
C LEU A 264 -1.77 3.12 15.32
N MET A 265 -1.73 1.83 15.02
CA MET A 265 -1.26 1.33 13.74
C MET A 265 -2.40 1.39 12.72
N GLY A 266 -2.27 2.27 11.74
CA GLY A 266 -3.28 2.48 10.70
C GLY A 266 -3.05 1.64 9.45
N TRP A 267 -1.90 0.97 9.31
CA TRP A 267 -1.47 0.23 8.14
C TRP A 267 -1.49 1.10 6.87
N LEU A 268 -2.00 0.56 5.76
CA LEU A 268 -2.26 1.27 4.51
C LEU A 268 -3.78 1.40 4.33
N PRO A 269 -4.41 2.41 4.93
CA PRO A 269 -5.87 2.49 5.05
C PRO A 269 -6.59 2.93 3.77
N GLY A 270 -5.84 3.22 2.69
CA GLY A 270 -6.42 3.55 1.39
C GLY A 270 -7.08 4.94 1.33
N THR A 271 -7.91 5.13 0.30
CA THR A 271 -8.51 6.44 -0.03
C THR A 271 -9.46 6.98 1.04
N GLU A 272 -10.09 6.11 1.83
CA GLU A 272 -11.01 6.49 2.91
C GLU A 272 -10.33 6.46 4.30
N GLY A 273 -9.00 6.30 4.33
CA GLY A 273 -8.21 6.17 5.54
C GLY A 273 -8.35 7.33 6.51
N GLY A 274 -8.39 8.57 6.00
CA GLY A 274 -8.57 9.74 6.87
C GLY A 274 -9.90 9.73 7.62
N HIS A 275 -10.99 9.33 6.95
CA HIS A 275 -12.28 9.15 7.62
C HIS A 275 -12.25 8.01 8.64
N ALA A 276 -11.66 6.88 8.29
CA ALA A 276 -11.57 5.70 9.15
C ALA A 276 -10.78 6.00 10.44
N ILE A 277 -9.60 6.61 10.30
CA ILE A 277 -8.76 7.02 11.43
C ILE A 277 -9.52 8.01 12.33
N ALA A 278 -10.18 9.00 11.74
CA ALA A 278 -11.00 9.94 12.52
C ALA A 278 -12.13 9.24 13.30
N ASP A 279 -12.79 8.24 12.70
CA ASP A 279 -13.84 7.48 13.39
C ASP A 279 -13.30 6.70 14.59
N VAL A 280 -12.09 6.13 14.47
CA VAL A 280 -11.41 5.45 15.57
C VAL A 280 -11.01 6.45 16.66
N LEU A 281 -10.32 7.55 16.30
CA LEU A 281 -9.82 8.51 17.26
C LEU A 281 -10.94 9.25 18.03
N PHE A 282 -12.10 9.45 17.39
CA PHE A 282 -13.27 10.05 18.03
C PHE A 282 -14.26 9.03 18.63
N GLY A 283 -13.90 7.74 18.67
CA GLY A 283 -14.68 6.70 19.31
C GLY A 283 -15.98 6.31 18.61
N LYS A 284 -16.14 6.61 17.32
CA LYS A 284 -17.29 6.16 16.53
C LYS A 284 -17.17 4.69 16.14
N VAL A 285 -15.96 4.18 16.03
CA VAL A 285 -15.62 2.79 15.75
C VAL A 285 -14.55 2.36 16.73
N ASN A 286 -14.73 1.17 17.32
CA ASN A 286 -13.69 0.55 18.14
C ASN A 286 -12.67 -0.14 17.22
N PRO A 287 -11.36 0.14 17.38
CA PRO A 287 -10.33 -0.56 16.62
C PRO A 287 -10.33 -2.04 16.96
N SER A 288 -10.30 -2.91 15.97
CA SER A 288 -10.44 -4.36 16.14
C SER A 288 -9.46 -5.18 15.30
N GLY A 289 -8.49 -4.52 14.71
CA GLY A 289 -7.45 -5.16 13.93
C GLY A 289 -6.43 -5.94 14.75
#